data_6503bd3b97d6c1c9d8d182ed1731e2e1
#
_entry.id   6503bd3b97d6c1c9d8d182ed1731e2e1
#
_cell.length_a   1.000
_cell.length_b   1.000
_cell.length_c   1.000
_cell.angle_alpha   90.00
_cell.angle_beta   90.00
_cell.angle_gamma   90.00
#
_symmetry.space_group_name_H-M   'P 1'
#
loop_
_entity.id
_entity.type
_entity.pdbx_description
1 polymer ?
#
loop_
_entity_poly.entity_id
_entity_poly.type
_entity_poly.pdbx_seq_one_letter_code
_entity_poly.pdbx_strand_id
1 'polypeptide(L)'
;MSETIRLTPQAALSRLVPHVLEIESQAGGRRIAIGLAGGPGSGKSTLSAELVTMLNAVKPGSAALVPMDGFHMKHARIEELGLVERKGAPHTFEGAASVSFLHHLKHANEAVSGPGYSRKIEDTVDDAFTVAPEVKVLVVEGNYLLLTEGLWAGVKALLDY
;
A
#
# COMPACT_ATOMS: atom_id res chain seq x y z
N MET A 1 -18.77 -16.41 3.30
CA MET A 1 -17.46 -17.04 3.57
C MET A 1 -16.50 -16.60 2.47
N SER A 2 -15.35 -16.09 2.81
CA SER A 2 -14.30 -15.81 1.82
C SER A 2 -13.65 -17.14 1.41
N GLU A 3 -13.70 -17.46 0.13
CA GLU A 3 -13.02 -18.62 -0.42
C GLU A 3 -11.51 -18.40 -0.42
N THR A 4 -10.75 -19.32 0.16
CA THR A 4 -9.28 -19.30 0.09
C THR A 4 -8.81 -20.03 -1.15
N ILE A 5 -8.18 -19.33 -2.06
CA ILE A 5 -7.64 -19.89 -3.29
C ILE A 5 -6.11 -19.91 -3.19
N ARG A 6 -5.50 -21.04 -3.51
CA ARG A 6 -4.05 -21.18 -3.62
C ARG A 6 -3.64 -20.98 -5.07
N LEU A 7 -2.77 -20.01 -5.31
CA LEU A 7 -2.26 -19.66 -6.64
C LEU A 7 -0.74 -19.51 -6.61
N THR A 8 -0.10 -19.79 -7.73
CA THR A 8 1.26 -19.31 -7.97
C THR A 8 1.26 -17.79 -8.16
N PRO A 9 2.38 -17.08 -7.96
CA PRO A 9 2.44 -15.64 -8.25
C PRO A 9 1.98 -15.27 -9.66
N GLN A 10 2.41 -16.02 -10.68
CA GLN A 10 1.96 -15.83 -12.06
C GLN A 10 0.45 -16.00 -12.23
N ALA A 11 -0.12 -17.05 -11.64
CA ALA A 11 -1.56 -17.30 -11.73
C ALA A 11 -2.35 -16.20 -11.00
N ALA A 12 -1.83 -15.70 -9.87
CA ALA A 12 -2.42 -14.57 -9.15
C ALA A 12 -2.42 -13.30 -10.01
N LEU A 13 -1.29 -12.94 -10.61
CA LEU A 13 -1.16 -11.77 -11.49
C LEU A 13 -2.03 -11.88 -12.73
N SER A 14 -2.12 -13.07 -13.35
CA SER A 14 -2.98 -13.29 -14.51
C SER A 14 -4.47 -13.07 -14.22
N ARG A 15 -4.89 -13.24 -12.96
CA ARG A 15 -6.25 -12.94 -12.50
C ARG A 15 -6.41 -11.50 -12.06
N LEU A 16 -5.42 -10.94 -11.35
CA LEU A 16 -5.48 -9.59 -10.80
C LEU A 16 -5.45 -8.51 -11.87
N VAL A 17 -4.57 -8.61 -12.86
CA VAL A 17 -4.39 -7.56 -13.86
C VAL A 17 -5.70 -7.23 -14.60
N PRO A 18 -6.40 -8.19 -15.25
CA PRO A 18 -7.66 -7.86 -15.92
C PRO A 18 -8.73 -7.38 -14.95
N HIS A 19 -8.79 -7.93 -13.74
CA HIS A 19 -9.77 -7.51 -12.73
C HIS A 19 -9.54 -6.07 -12.27
N VAL A 20 -8.30 -5.67 -12.00
CA VAL A 20 -7.94 -4.30 -11.63
C VAL A 20 -8.26 -3.32 -12.77
N LEU A 21 -7.96 -3.69 -14.01
CA LEU A 21 -8.29 -2.87 -15.18
C LEU A 21 -9.81 -2.69 -15.35
N GLU A 22 -10.60 -3.72 -15.03
CA GLU A 22 -12.05 -3.62 -15.04
C GLU A 22 -12.55 -2.64 -13.97
N ILE A 23 -12.07 -2.75 -12.72
CA ILE A 23 -12.42 -1.81 -11.64
C ILE A 23 -12.04 -0.38 -12.02
N GLU A 24 -10.85 -0.19 -12.58
CA GLU A 24 -10.37 1.14 -13.03
C GLU A 24 -11.28 1.71 -14.13
N SER A 25 -11.69 0.90 -15.10
CA SER A 25 -12.57 1.34 -16.19
C SER A 25 -13.95 1.76 -15.69
N GLN A 26 -14.46 1.11 -14.66
CA GLN A 26 -15.76 1.41 -14.01
C GLN A 26 -15.70 2.61 -13.06
N ALA A 27 -14.51 3.06 -12.69
CA ALA A 27 -14.32 4.15 -11.72
C ALA A 27 -14.60 5.56 -12.28
N GLY A 28 -14.85 5.70 -13.58
CA GLY A 28 -15.16 6.99 -14.20
C GLY A 28 -14.04 8.02 -14.14
N GLY A 29 -12.78 7.58 -14.24
CA GLY A 29 -11.60 8.44 -14.14
C GLY A 29 -11.12 8.72 -12.70
N ARG A 30 -11.85 8.28 -11.70
CA ARG A 30 -11.46 8.34 -10.29
C ARG A 30 -10.27 7.42 -10.04
N ARG A 31 -9.34 7.84 -9.18
CA ARG A 31 -8.22 7.02 -8.72
C ARG A 31 -8.72 5.91 -7.80
N ILE A 32 -8.31 4.68 -8.08
CA ILE A 32 -8.66 3.50 -7.27
C ILE A 32 -7.47 3.02 -6.44
N ALA A 33 -7.75 2.33 -5.35
CA ALA A 33 -6.74 1.73 -4.47
C ALA A 33 -6.98 0.22 -4.35
N ILE A 34 -5.96 -0.55 -4.69
CA ILE A 34 -5.94 -2.02 -4.61
C ILE A 34 -4.99 -2.42 -3.49
N GLY A 35 -5.49 -3.12 -2.48
CA GLY A 35 -4.72 -3.52 -1.31
C GLY A 35 -4.11 -4.91 -1.44
N LEU A 36 -2.80 -5.03 -1.23
CA LEU A 36 -2.11 -6.30 -1.03
C LEU A 36 -1.66 -6.39 0.43
N ALA A 37 -2.40 -7.15 1.21
CA ALA A 37 -2.08 -7.41 2.62
C ALA A 37 -1.39 -8.75 2.81
N GLY A 38 -0.52 -8.83 3.78
CA GLY A 38 0.16 -10.07 4.15
C GLY A 38 1.19 -9.85 5.23
N GLY A 39 1.55 -10.90 5.95
CA GLY A 39 2.60 -10.83 6.96
C GLY A 39 4.00 -10.61 6.39
N PRO A 40 4.98 -10.34 7.24
CA PRO A 40 6.38 -10.25 6.83
C PRO A 40 6.83 -11.52 6.10
N GLY A 41 7.58 -11.39 5.01
CA GLY A 41 8.09 -12.52 4.25
C GLY A 41 7.06 -13.29 3.41
N SER A 42 5.82 -12.80 3.29
CA SER A 42 4.76 -13.46 2.48
C SER A 42 4.92 -13.26 0.97
N GLY A 43 5.87 -12.45 0.51
CA GLY A 43 6.08 -12.15 -0.91
C GLY A 43 5.20 -11.02 -1.45
N LYS A 44 4.45 -10.32 -0.60
CA LYS A 44 3.55 -9.23 -1.03
C LYS A 44 4.27 -8.09 -1.75
N SER A 45 5.47 -7.71 -1.30
CA SER A 45 6.24 -6.62 -1.94
C SER A 45 6.67 -6.97 -3.35
N THR A 46 7.08 -8.22 -3.59
CA THR A 46 7.41 -8.72 -4.93
C THR A 46 6.17 -8.74 -5.80
N LEU A 47 5.07 -9.30 -5.31
CA LEU A 47 3.82 -9.41 -6.06
C LEU A 47 3.26 -8.02 -6.41
N SER A 48 3.29 -7.07 -5.48
CA SER A 48 2.80 -5.72 -5.72
C SER A 48 3.65 -4.94 -6.74
N ALA A 49 4.98 -5.11 -6.70
CA ALA A 49 5.87 -4.51 -7.70
C ALA A 49 5.63 -5.09 -9.11
N GLU A 50 5.45 -6.40 -9.21
CA GLU A 50 5.13 -7.06 -10.48
C GLU A 50 3.75 -6.65 -11.00
N LEU A 51 2.75 -6.51 -10.13
CA LEU A 51 1.42 -6.02 -10.51
C LEU A 51 1.50 -4.61 -11.10
N VAL A 52 2.23 -3.69 -10.47
CA VAL A 52 2.45 -2.33 -10.99
C VAL A 52 3.13 -2.38 -12.37
N THR A 53 4.16 -3.20 -12.51
CA THR A 53 4.88 -3.38 -13.79
C THR A 53 3.93 -3.84 -14.90
N MET A 54 3.10 -4.86 -14.62
CA MET A 54 2.16 -5.41 -15.60
C MET A 54 1.04 -4.41 -15.96
N LEU A 55 0.51 -3.69 -14.98
CA LEU A 55 -0.48 -2.64 -15.23
C LEU A 55 0.08 -1.52 -16.12
N ASN A 56 1.31 -1.09 -15.84
CA ASN A 56 1.99 -0.06 -16.64
C ASN A 56 2.43 -0.57 -18.03
N ALA A 57 2.58 -1.88 -18.23
CA ALA A 57 2.77 -2.45 -19.56
C ALA A 57 1.51 -2.34 -20.42
N VAL A 58 0.33 -2.40 -19.82
CA VAL A 58 -0.95 -2.22 -20.53
C VAL A 58 -1.27 -0.73 -20.74
N LYS A 59 -1.15 0.07 -19.67
CA LYS A 59 -1.39 1.52 -19.70
C LYS A 59 -0.20 2.25 -19.07
N PRO A 60 0.77 2.72 -19.84
CA PRO A 60 1.97 3.37 -19.31
C PRO A 60 1.67 4.52 -18.35
N GLY A 61 2.30 4.50 -17.16
CA GLY A 61 2.15 5.54 -16.15
C GLY A 61 0.82 5.51 -15.37
N SER A 62 0.01 4.48 -15.54
CA SER A 62 -1.32 4.40 -14.92
C SER A 62 -1.32 3.87 -13.48
N ALA A 63 -0.28 3.16 -13.08
CA ALA A 63 -0.20 2.51 -11.77
C ALA A 63 1.04 2.91 -10.99
N ALA A 64 0.90 3.03 -9.68
CA ALA A 64 2.00 3.30 -8.75
C ALA A 64 1.90 2.43 -7.50
N LEU A 65 3.06 2.06 -6.97
CA LEU A 65 3.17 1.35 -5.70
C LEU A 65 3.10 2.34 -4.53
N VAL A 66 2.31 2.01 -3.53
CA VAL A 66 2.16 2.77 -2.29
C VAL A 66 2.50 1.84 -1.11
N PRO A 67 3.77 1.78 -0.69
CA PRO A 67 4.18 0.96 0.44
C PRO A 67 3.80 1.63 1.76
N MET A 68 3.12 0.90 2.65
CA MET A 68 2.70 1.42 3.94
C MET A 68 3.76 1.26 5.05
N ASP A 69 4.87 0.59 4.78
CA ASP A 69 5.98 0.45 5.72
C ASP A 69 6.62 1.79 6.12
N GLY A 70 6.54 2.80 5.27
CA GLY A 70 6.99 4.15 5.59
C GLY A 70 6.21 4.83 6.73
N PHE A 71 5.08 4.26 7.13
CA PHE A 71 4.30 4.73 8.28
C PHE A 71 4.67 4.05 9.60
N HIS A 72 5.80 3.36 9.68
CA HIS A 72 6.44 3.08 10.97
C HIS A 72 6.68 4.38 11.74
N MET A 73 6.53 4.34 13.05
CA MET A 73 7.04 5.43 13.88
C MET A 73 8.56 5.54 13.70
N LYS A 74 9.08 6.76 13.73
CA LYS A 74 10.54 6.97 13.73
C LYS A 74 11.19 6.23 14.90
N HIS A 75 12.37 5.68 14.67
CA HIS A 75 13.07 4.86 15.67
C HIS A 75 13.21 5.57 17.01
N ALA A 76 13.60 6.84 16.99
CA ALA A 76 13.70 7.66 18.21
C ALA A 76 12.37 7.70 19.02
N ARG A 77 11.22 7.75 18.33
CA ARG A 77 9.92 7.73 19.00
C ARG A 77 9.59 6.38 19.61
N ILE A 78 10.00 5.31 18.95
CA ILE A 78 9.85 3.93 19.46
C ILE A 78 10.70 3.73 20.72
N GLU A 79 11.92 4.27 20.74
CA GLU A 79 12.79 4.26 21.92
C GLU A 79 12.18 5.03 23.10
N GLU A 80 11.71 6.26 22.86
CA GLU A 80 11.03 7.07 23.90
C GLU A 80 9.83 6.34 24.52
N LEU A 81 9.11 5.57 23.73
CA LEU A 81 7.95 4.79 24.19
C LEU A 81 8.31 3.44 24.81
N GLY A 82 9.58 3.05 24.80
CA GLY A 82 10.04 1.74 25.33
C GLY A 82 9.51 0.55 24.50
N LEU A 83 9.28 0.75 23.19
CA LEU A 83 8.66 -0.23 22.30
C LEU A 83 9.64 -0.87 21.31
N VAL A 84 10.94 -0.76 21.52
CA VAL A 84 11.98 -1.25 20.60
C VAL A 84 11.79 -2.73 20.27
N GLU A 85 11.54 -3.56 21.30
CA GLU A 85 11.32 -5.00 21.12
C GLU A 85 10.01 -5.35 20.41
N ARG A 86 9.09 -4.38 20.29
CA ARG A 86 7.80 -4.53 19.63
C ARG A 86 7.74 -3.82 18.26
N LYS A 87 8.88 -3.33 17.78
CA LYS A 87 8.96 -2.66 16.48
C LYS A 87 8.40 -3.57 15.38
N GLY A 88 7.47 -3.04 14.59
CA GLY A 88 6.74 -3.79 13.57
C GLY A 88 5.35 -4.26 14.02
N ALA A 89 5.00 -4.16 15.29
CA ALA A 89 3.63 -4.40 15.76
C ALA A 89 2.69 -3.25 15.32
N PRO A 90 1.36 -3.48 15.18
CA PRO A 90 0.43 -2.46 14.67
C PRO A 90 0.49 -1.11 15.39
N HIS A 91 0.75 -1.12 16.69
CA HIS A 91 0.81 0.10 17.52
C HIS A 91 2.15 0.86 17.41
N THR A 92 3.13 0.34 16.67
CA THR A 92 4.39 1.01 16.36
C THR A 92 4.37 1.72 15.00
N PHE A 93 3.19 1.85 14.41
CA PHE A 93 2.94 2.58 13.18
C PHE A 93 2.10 3.84 13.43
N GLU A 94 2.26 4.80 12.55
CA GLU A 94 1.44 6.02 12.46
C GLU A 94 0.15 5.74 11.69
N GLY A 95 -0.74 4.94 12.27
CA GLY A 95 -1.95 4.45 11.59
C GLY A 95 -2.89 5.57 11.13
N ALA A 96 -3.09 6.60 11.95
CA ALA A 96 -3.93 7.76 11.58
C ALA A 96 -3.30 8.55 10.41
N ALA A 97 -1.97 8.71 10.40
CA ALA A 97 -1.25 9.36 9.32
C ALA A 97 -1.36 8.57 8.01
N SER A 98 -1.33 7.23 8.07
CA SER A 98 -1.50 6.36 6.91
C SER A 98 -2.88 6.49 6.28
N VAL A 99 -3.94 6.57 7.09
CA VAL A 99 -5.32 6.79 6.62
C VAL A 99 -5.45 8.15 5.96
N SER A 100 -4.96 9.21 6.62
CA SER A 100 -5.01 10.57 6.06
C SER A 100 -4.22 10.70 4.76
N PHE A 101 -3.06 10.09 4.68
CA PHE A 101 -2.24 10.08 3.48
C PHE A 101 -2.94 9.36 2.31
N LEU A 102 -3.46 8.16 2.54
CA LEU A 102 -4.14 7.40 1.49
C LEU A 102 -5.41 8.11 1.02
N HIS A 103 -6.17 8.72 1.95
CA HIS A 103 -7.33 9.53 1.60
C HIS A 103 -6.93 10.72 0.72
N HIS A 104 -5.90 11.48 1.12
CA HIS A 104 -5.37 12.59 0.32
C HIS A 104 -4.91 12.11 -1.05
N LEU A 105 -4.13 11.05 -1.10
CA LEU A 105 -3.59 10.49 -2.34
C LEU A 105 -4.68 10.07 -3.33
N LYS A 106 -5.78 9.50 -2.84
CA LYS A 106 -6.92 9.11 -3.71
C LYS A 106 -7.61 10.31 -4.39
N HIS A 107 -7.52 11.50 -3.82
CA HIS A 107 -8.21 12.70 -4.29
C HIS A 107 -7.27 13.76 -4.88
N ALA A 108 -5.96 13.57 -4.78
CA ALA A 108 -4.99 14.55 -5.26
C ALA A 108 -4.96 14.65 -6.80
N ASN A 109 -4.87 15.89 -7.27
CA ASN A 109 -4.70 16.22 -8.70
C ASN A 109 -3.28 16.71 -9.02
N GLU A 110 -2.37 16.56 -8.08
CA GLU A 110 -0.96 16.96 -8.16
C GLU A 110 -0.07 15.78 -7.79
N ALA A 111 1.23 15.90 -8.02
CA ALA A 111 2.19 14.91 -7.57
C ALA A 111 2.26 14.89 -6.05
N VAL A 112 2.19 13.70 -5.46
CA VAL A 112 2.23 13.50 -4.00
C VAL A 112 3.36 12.55 -3.65
N SER A 113 4.26 12.99 -2.77
CA SER A 113 5.33 12.15 -2.24
C SER A 113 4.94 11.54 -0.90
N GLY A 114 5.41 10.34 -0.65
CA GLY A 114 5.13 9.57 0.55
C GLY A 114 6.39 9.00 1.21
N PRO A 115 6.28 8.63 2.49
CA PRO A 115 7.40 8.08 3.24
C PRO A 115 7.68 6.63 2.85
N GLY A 116 8.93 6.22 3.01
CA GLY A 116 9.37 4.84 2.88
C GLY A 116 10.05 4.34 4.14
N TYR A 117 10.42 3.08 4.15
CA TYR A 117 11.19 2.47 5.23
C TYR A 117 12.51 1.93 4.67
N SER A 118 13.61 2.34 5.27
CA SER A 118 14.94 1.87 4.90
C SER A 118 15.43 0.80 5.88
N ARG A 119 15.62 -0.41 5.39
CA ARG A 119 16.20 -1.50 6.18
C ARG A 119 17.68 -1.26 6.52
N LYS A 120 18.36 -0.42 5.74
CA LYS A 120 19.78 -0.11 5.96
C LYS A 120 19.99 0.72 7.23
N ILE A 121 19.09 1.64 7.51
CA ILE A 121 19.13 2.52 8.69
C ILE A 121 18.09 2.13 9.74
N GLU A 122 17.25 1.14 9.44
CA GLU A 122 16.14 0.66 10.26
C GLU A 122 15.18 1.78 10.71
N ASP A 123 14.95 2.74 9.82
CA ASP A 123 14.10 3.91 10.08
C ASP A 123 13.34 4.36 8.84
N THR A 124 12.39 5.27 9.03
CA THR A 124 11.61 5.88 7.97
C THR A 124 12.41 6.94 7.22
N VAL A 125 12.12 7.06 5.93
CA VAL A 125 12.71 8.05 5.03
C VAL A 125 11.57 8.87 4.44
N ASP A 126 11.66 10.19 4.56
CA ASP A 126 10.68 11.10 3.97
C ASP A 126 10.85 11.13 2.44
N ASP A 127 9.75 11.39 1.72
CA ASP A 127 9.72 11.53 0.24
C ASP A 127 10.41 10.39 -0.52
N ALA A 128 10.19 9.16 -0.06
CA ALA A 128 10.82 7.97 -0.61
C ALA A 128 10.23 7.54 -1.97
N PHE A 129 9.01 7.95 -2.27
CA PHE A 129 8.34 7.72 -3.56
C PHE A 129 7.42 8.89 -3.91
N THR A 130 7.10 9.02 -5.18
CA THR A 130 6.19 10.06 -5.68
C THR A 130 5.15 9.43 -6.59
N VAL A 131 3.89 9.78 -6.38
CA VAL A 131 2.77 9.39 -7.24
C VAL A 131 2.40 10.58 -8.12
N ALA A 132 2.55 10.39 -9.42
CA ALA A 132 2.21 11.42 -10.40
C ALA A 132 0.68 11.62 -10.53
N PRO A 133 0.20 12.79 -10.95
CA PRO A 133 -1.23 13.08 -11.06
C PRO A 133 -1.98 12.16 -12.05
N GLU A 134 -1.29 11.65 -13.09
CA GLU A 134 -1.86 10.77 -14.11
C GLU A 134 -2.15 9.36 -13.61
N VAL A 135 -1.56 8.95 -12.49
CA VAL A 135 -1.76 7.61 -11.91
C VAL A 135 -3.23 7.41 -11.55
N LYS A 136 -3.81 6.31 -11.99
CA LYS A 136 -5.21 5.92 -11.74
C LYS A 136 -5.35 4.74 -10.80
N VAL A 137 -4.32 3.90 -10.69
CA VAL A 137 -4.30 2.71 -9.85
C VAL A 137 -3.21 2.84 -8.79
N LEU A 138 -3.60 2.90 -7.54
CA LEU A 138 -2.71 2.80 -6.39
C LEU A 138 -2.64 1.35 -5.95
N VAL A 139 -1.48 0.72 -6.05
CA VAL A 139 -1.24 -0.60 -5.47
C VAL A 139 -0.68 -0.40 -4.06
N VAL A 140 -1.55 -0.52 -3.08
CA VAL A 140 -1.23 -0.30 -1.66
C VAL A 140 -0.76 -1.60 -1.05
N GLU A 141 0.42 -1.62 -0.47
CA GLU A 141 1.04 -2.81 0.10
C GLU A 141 1.33 -2.60 1.59
N GLY A 142 0.94 -3.57 2.42
CA GLY A 142 1.23 -3.48 3.85
C GLY A 142 0.72 -4.67 4.67
N ASN A 143 1.23 -4.76 5.91
CA ASN A 143 0.89 -5.86 6.81
C ASN A 143 -0.52 -5.72 7.41
N TYR A 144 -0.99 -4.48 7.63
CA TYR A 144 -2.14 -4.18 8.48
C TYR A 144 -3.33 -3.57 7.75
N LEU A 145 -3.37 -3.65 6.40
CA LEU A 145 -4.40 -3.00 5.58
C LEU A 145 -5.83 -3.46 5.90
N LEU A 146 -5.98 -4.70 6.37
CA LEU A 146 -7.28 -5.31 6.62
C LEU A 146 -7.68 -5.34 8.09
N LEU A 147 -6.91 -4.71 8.98
CA LEU A 147 -7.31 -4.59 10.38
C LEU A 147 -8.62 -3.82 10.51
N THR A 148 -9.51 -4.33 11.35
CA THR A 148 -10.83 -3.76 11.60
C THR A 148 -10.89 -2.95 12.89
N GLU A 149 -9.81 -2.93 13.65
CA GLU A 149 -9.69 -2.23 14.93
C GLU A 149 -8.50 -1.29 14.93
N GLY A 150 -8.51 -0.34 15.85
CA GLY A 150 -7.45 0.64 16.03
C GLY A 150 -7.38 1.65 14.88
N LEU A 151 -6.24 2.34 14.79
CA LEU A 151 -6.02 3.44 13.83
C LEU A 151 -5.94 2.95 12.38
N TRP A 152 -5.67 1.66 12.15
CA TRP A 152 -5.60 1.06 10.81
C TRP A 152 -6.98 0.76 10.19
N ALA A 153 -8.03 0.71 10.99
CA ALA A 153 -9.38 0.35 10.52
C ALA A 153 -9.87 1.23 9.36
N GLY A 154 -9.45 2.50 9.30
CA GLY A 154 -9.79 3.42 8.23
C GLY A 154 -9.16 3.10 6.88
N VAL A 155 -8.06 2.34 6.82
CA VAL A 155 -7.39 2.00 5.57
C VAL A 155 -8.28 1.11 4.71
N LYS A 156 -8.85 0.05 5.30
CA LYS A 156 -9.72 -0.89 4.59
C LYS A 156 -10.89 -0.19 3.87
N ALA A 157 -11.47 0.83 4.48
CA ALA A 157 -12.57 1.59 3.89
C ALA A 157 -12.17 2.40 2.64
N LEU A 158 -10.88 2.65 2.45
CA LEU A 158 -10.33 3.38 1.30
C LEU A 158 -9.93 2.48 0.14
N LEU A 159 -9.88 1.17 0.35
CA LEU A 159 -9.54 0.20 -0.69
C LEU A 159 -10.77 -0.10 -1.56
N ASP A 160 -10.56 -0.15 -2.87
CA ASP A 160 -11.59 -0.55 -3.85
C ASP A 160 -11.57 -2.07 -4.11
N TYR A 161 -10.44 -2.74 -3.75
CA TYR A 161 -10.28 -4.19 -3.81
C TYR A 161 -9.19 -4.65 -2.83
#